data_db272b95faaa4aa815a944c4694175bf
#
_entry.id   db272b95faaa4aa815a944c4694175bf
#
_cell.length_a   1.000
_cell.length_b   1.000
_cell.length_c   1.000
_cell.angle_alpha   90.00
_cell.angle_beta   90.00
_cell.angle_gamma   90.00
#
_symmetry.space_group_name_H-M   'P 1'
#
loop_
_entity.id
_entity.type
_entity.pdbx_description
1 polymer ?
#
loop_
_entity_poly.entity_id
_entity_poly.type
_entity_poly.pdbx_seq_one_letter_code
_entity_poly.pdbx_strand_id
1 'polypeptide(L)'
;MQNLSHKNIALIPVFAGIFFAADDQTVVVTILPQIMSDLMVEVTELDRAMWTITGYLLGYVSVMPIMGKVSDIYGRKFIYIASMSVFILGSIGTALTNSLGILETYSYHDSSYIRNSASYILEISTSLNWVIATRVVQAIGAGALIPVTLAIITDSYSGKERFIPMGITGACAEAGAVIGPLWGGIITQFFSWQWVFWLNIPIGLLVIIGIIFLIPNNRPIKGEMDYLGSVIIVAAICLITLGCAQSGVNTPLLATFVSAGLVFLVAYYFLSKTRNNPILPIDIFKNPQFLAANVLHLFYGASLIITLVTIPLMVNTVLSGTSLEGGLTLLRMTIAIPIGAVAGGWLSKTFDLRLSGYLGLIFCATSLFFMSLWTETINDPAMSFHLLMAGFGFGLLIAPITASAMNSVNSENEGAAAGMISASRFLGMALGIAALAAWGSQKFQDLLLGIDINITELGTPSGNDSAFESQLTQVGLTLFHNFFIVGSILCLIGLIPCILLVKRKRQSNIL
;
A
#
# COMPACT_ATOMS: atom_id res chain seq x y z
N MET A 1 25.87 -19.46 -16.70
CA MET A 1 24.58 -18.99 -17.29
C MET A 1 23.38 -19.86 -16.95
N GLN A 2 23.48 -21.19 -16.99
CA GLN A 2 22.37 -22.11 -16.63
C GLN A 2 21.82 -21.89 -15.19
N ASN A 3 22.66 -21.61 -14.20
CA ASN A 3 22.26 -21.41 -12.80
C ASN A 3 21.45 -20.11 -12.56
N LEU A 4 21.68 -19.07 -13.34
CA LEU A 4 20.92 -17.80 -13.24
C LEU A 4 19.52 -17.91 -13.84
N SER A 5 19.37 -18.69 -14.92
CA SER A 5 18.08 -18.96 -15.56
C SER A 5 17.12 -19.68 -14.59
N HIS A 6 17.60 -20.70 -13.89
CA HIS A 6 16.80 -21.43 -12.90
C HIS A 6 16.38 -20.55 -11.70
N LYS A 7 17.28 -19.67 -11.21
CA LYS A 7 16.96 -18.75 -10.11
C LYS A 7 15.88 -17.75 -10.51
N ASN A 8 15.92 -17.22 -11.73
CA ASN A 8 14.92 -16.27 -12.22
C ASN A 8 13.53 -16.90 -12.36
N ILE A 9 13.47 -18.14 -12.89
CA ILE A 9 12.22 -18.90 -13.01
C ILE A 9 11.62 -19.18 -11.64
N ALA A 10 12.45 -19.48 -10.64
CA ALA A 10 12.00 -19.75 -9.27
C ALA A 10 11.29 -18.55 -8.62
N LEU A 11 11.59 -17.30 -9.03
CA LEU A 11 10.93 -16.11 -8.50
C LEU A 11 9.59 -15.78 -9.17
N ILE A 12 9.23 -16.40 -10.30
CA ILE A 12 7.97 -16.11 -10.99
C ILE A 12 6.75 -16.29 -10.09
N PRO A 13 6.55 -17.40 -9.37
CA PRO A 13 5.40 -17.55 -8.48
C PRO A 13 5.44 -16.56 -7.30
N VAL A 14 6.64 -16.16 -6.84
CA VAL A 14 6.78 -15.16 -5.78
C VAL A 14 6.29 -13.80 -6.25
N PHE A 15 6.67 -13.39 -7.45
CA PHE A 15 6.23 -12.13 -8.05
C PHE A 15 4.73 -12.14 -8.38
N ALA A 16 4.21 -13.28 -8.87
CA ALA A 16 2.79 -13.44 -9.10
C ALA A 16 1.97 -13.28 -7.81
N GLY A 17 2.42 -13.89 -6.70
CA GLY A 17 1.75 -13.73 -5.40
C GLY A 17 1.69 -12.28 -4.93
N ILE A 18 2.77 -11.51 -5.09
CA ILE A 18 2.78 -10.08 -4.76
C ILE A 18 1.83 -9.29 -5.66
N PHE A 19 1.84 -9.58 -6.97
CA PHE A 19 0.97 -8.91 -7.93
C PHE A 19 -0.50 -9.07 -7.55
N PHE A 20 -0.96 -10.31 -7.30
CA PHE A 20 -2.35 -10.57 -6.94
C PHE A 20 -2.72 -10.05 -5.55
N ALA A 21 -1.80 -10.07 -4.58
CA ALA A 21 -2.05 -9.45 -3.28
C ALA A 21 -2.20 -7.93 -3.36
N ALA A 22 -1.46 -7.29 -4.27
CA ALA A 22 -1.55 -5.85 -4.50
C ALA A 22 -2.77 -5.47 -5.35
N ASP A 23 -3.17 -6.30 -6.32
CA ASP A 23 -4.42 -6.20 -7.07
C ASP A 23 -5.62 -6.22 -6.13
N ASP A 24 -5.66 -7.21 -5.25
CA ASP A 24 -6.74 -7.39 -4.27
C ASP A 24 -6.85 -6.23 -3.26
N GLN A 25 -5.76 -5.53 -2.97
CA GLN A 25 -5.76 -4.35 -2.09
C GLN A 25 -6.61 -3.22 -2.66
N THR A 26 -6.59 -3.01 -3.96
CA THR A 26 -7.19 -1.85 -4.64
C THR A 26 -8.49 -2.15 -5.36
N VAL A 27 -8.73 -3.41 -5.71
CA VAL A 27 -9.94 -3.86 -6.42
C VAL A 27 -11.23 -3.48 -5.68
N VAL A 28 -11.20 -3.50 -4.34
CA VAL A 28 -12.39 -3.22 -3.50
C VAL A 28 -12.90 -1.80 -3.68
N VAL A 29 -12.06 -0.86 -4.04
CA VAL A 29 -12.48 0.54 -4.28
C VAL A 29 -13.55 0.62 -5.36
N THR A 30 -13.42 -0.18 -6.42
CA THR A 30 -14.39 -0.19 -7.54
C THR A 30 -15.61 -1.05 -7.29
N ILE A 31 -15.49 -2.11 -6.48
CA ILE A 31 -16.61 -3.02 -6.20
C ILE A 31 -17.39 -2.64 -4.94
N LEU A 32 -16.92 -1.66 -4.15
CA LEU A 32 -17.55 -1.22 -2.90
C LEU A 32 -19.03 -0.84 -3.06
N PRO A 33 -19.44 -0.08 -4.09
CA PRO A 33 -20.86 0.25 -4.28
C PRO A 33 -21.75 -0.98 -4.47
N GLN A 34 -21.24 -2.03 -5.12
CA GLN A 34 -21.99 -3.28 -5.31
C GLN A 34 -22.06 -4.09 -4.01
N ILE A 35 -20.96 -4.13 -3.23
CA ILE A 35 -20.98 -4.73 -1.89
C ILE A 35 -22.04 -4.05 -1.02
N MET A 36 -22.12 -2.71 -1.03
CA MET A 36 -23.10 -1.95 -0.28
C MET A 36 -24.52 -2.26 -0.73
N SER A 37 -24.75 -2.31 -2.04
CA SER A 37 -26.06 -2.65 -2.61
C SER A 37 -26.52 -4.05 -2.24
N ASP A 38 -25.65 -5.07 -2.37
CA ASP A 38 -25.98 -6.47 -2.07
C ASP A 38 -26.21 -6.74 -0.58
N LEU A 39 -25.54 -5.99 0.29
CA LEU A 39 -25.66 -6.11 1.74
C LEU A 39 -26.69 -5.12 2.33
N MET A 40 -27.45 -4.42 1.49
CA MET A 40 -28.44 -3.41 1.89
C MET A 40 -27.86 -2.33 2.84
N VAL A 41 -26.59 -1.95 2.64
CA VAL A 41 -25.93 -0.90 3.42
C VAL A 41 -26.33 0.45 2.86
N GLU A 42 -26.93 1.29 3.67
CA GLU A 42 -27.33 2.63 3.26
C GLU A 42 -26.12 3.55 2.99
N VAL A 43 -26.33 4.56 2.14
CA VAL A 43 -25.30 5.58 1.85
C VAL A 43 -24.89 6.36 3.11
N THR A 44 -25.80 6.46 4.08
CA THR A 44 -25.54 7.05 5.41
C THR A 44 -24.54 6.26 6.25
N GLU A 45 -24.34 4.96 5.94
CA GLU A 45 -23.36 4.07 6.59
C GLU A 45 -22.06 3.91 5.77
N LEU A 46 -21.77 4.83 4.82
CA LEU A 46 -20.58 4.78 3.99
C LEU A 46 -19.29 4.69 4.83
N ASP A 47 -19.24 5.39 5.96
CA ASP A 47 -18.09 5.34 6.89
C ASP A 47 -17.82 3.91 7.37
N ARG A 48 -18.88 3.15 7.61
CA ARG A 48 -18.79 1.74 8.01
C ARG A 48 -18.35 0.87 6.84
N ALA A 49 -18.86 1.13 5.62
CA ALA A 49 -18.45 0.41 4.42
C ALA A 49 -16.97 0.62 4.07
N MET A 50 -16.44 1.83 4.32
CA MET A 50 -15.01 2.14 4.13
C MET A 50 -14.07 1.28 4.99
N TRP A 51 -14.57 0.65 6.07
CA TRP A 51 -13.77 -0.29 6.86
C TRP A 51 -13.37 -1.55 6.09
N THR A 52 -14.03 -1.90 4.99
CA THR A 52 -13.60 -2.99 4.11
C THR A 52 -12.23 -2.70 3.49
N ILE A 53 -11.92 -1.43 3.24
CA ILE A 53 -10.63 -0.94 2.71
C ILE A 53 -9.68 -0.65 3.87
N THR A 54 -10.12 0.12 4.86
CA THR A 54 -9.29 0.55 6.00
C THR A 54 -8.85 -0.64 6.85
N GLY A 55 -9.76 -1.59 7.12
CA GLY A 55 -9.45 -2.81 7.86
C GLY A 55 -8.43 -3.69 7.14
N TYR A 56 -8.52 -3.78 5.81
CA TYR A 56 -7.51 -4.45 4.99
C TYR A 56 -6.14 -3.77 5.13
N LEU A 57 -6.07 -2.45 4.93
CA LEU A 57 -4.81 -1.70 5.07
C LEU A 57 -4.20 -1.86 6.45
N LEU A 58 -5.03 -1.85 7.50
CA LEU A 58 -4.60 -2.05 8.87
C LEU A 58 -3.96 -3.43 9.07
N GLY A 59 -4.64 -4.51 8.65
CA GLY A 59 -4.12 -5.87 8.71
C GLY A 59 -2.83 -6.02 7.91
N TYR A 60 -2.79 -5.43 6.72
CA TYR A 60 -1.66 -5.48 5.79
C TYR A 60 -0.39 -4.83 6.36
N VAL A 61 -0.51 -3.60 6.86
CA VAL A 61 0.64 -2.81 7.35
C VAL A 61 1.17 -3.33 8.69
N SER A 62 0.26 -3.74 9.58
CA SER A 62 0.62 -4.17 10.94
C SER A 62 1.48 -5.45 10.97
N VAL A 63 1.28 -6.33 10.00
CA VAL A 63 1.98 -7.62 9.92
C VAL A 63 3.37 -7.50 9.29
N MET A 64 3.58 -6.52 8.42
CA MET A 64 4.83 -6.37 7.66
C MET A 64 6.11 -6.39 8.50
N PRO A 65 6.23 -5.62 9.59
CA PRO A 65 7.49 -5.52 10.35
C PRO A 65 7.92 -6.82 11.00
N ILE A 66 6.96 -7.70 11.31
CA ILE A 66 7.22 -8.96 12.01
C ILE A 66 7.45 -10.13 11.06
N MET A 67 6.79 -10.16 9.91
CA MET A 67 6.80 -11.33 9.02
C MET A 67 8.14 -11.58 8.35
N GLY A 68 8.94 -10.56 8.15
CA GLY A 68 10.32 -10.75 7.72
C GLY A 68 11.11 -11.60 8.71
N LYS A 69 11.10 -11.24 10.01
CA LYS A 69 11.80 -11.99 11.07
C LYS A 69 11.17 -13.37 11.33
N VAL A 70 9.84 -13.46 11.28
CA VAL A 70 9.12 -14.74 11.38
C VAL A 70 9.58 -15.69 10.28
N SER A 71 9.78 -15.18 9.06
CA SER A 71 10.27 -15.99 7.93
C SER A 71 11.71 -16.47 8.11
N ASP A 72 12.57 -15.71 8.78
CA ASP A 72 13.92 -16.12 9.12
C ASP A 72 13.93 -17.29 10.13
N ILE A 73 13.02 -17.25 11.13
CA ILE A 73 12.94 -18.26 12.19
C ILE A 73 12.28 -19.56 11.71
N TYR A 74 11.16 -19.46 11.01
CA TYR A 74 10.37 -20.63 10.59
C TYR A 74 10.67 -21.10 9.17
N GLY A 75 11.47 -20.37 8.42
CA GLY A 75 11.81 -20.66 7.02
C GLY A 75 10.96 -19.87 6.04
N ARG A 76 11.62 -19.20 5.08
CA ARG A 76 11.01 -18.25 4.14
C ARG A 76 9.97 -18.92 3.23
N LYS A 77 10.28 -20.09 2.69
CA LYS A 77 9.34 -20.89 1.89
C LYS A 77 8.08 -21.24 2.66
N PHE A 78 8.23 -21.75 3.89
CA PHE A 78 7.10 -22.13 4.72
C PHE A 78 6.20 -20.93 5.04
N ILE A 79 6.79 -19.81 5.47
CA ILE A 79 6.01 -18.60 5.80
C ILE A 79 5.35 -18.02 4.55
N TYR A 80 5.99 -18.05 3.38
CA TYR A 80 5.34 -17.59 2.15
C TYR A 80 4.10 -18.43 1.82
N ILE A 81 4.19 -19.77 1.91
CA ILE A 81 3.05 -20.69 1.69
C ILE A 81 1.96 -20.45 2.73
N ALA A 82 2.31 -20.34 4.01
CA ALA A 82 1.36 -20.08 5.09
C ALA A 82 0.62 -18.74 4.87
N SER A 83 1.35 -17.69 4.51
CA SER A 83 0.79 -16.36 4.23
C SER A 83 -0.16 -16.38 3.03
N MET A 84 0.23 -17.05 1.94
CA MET A 84 -0.65 -17.23 0.78
C MET A 84 -1.88 -18.08 1.13
N SER A 85 -1.75 -19.07 2.00
CA SER A 85 -2.89 -19.87 2.48
C SER A 85 -3.85 -19.01 3.32
N VAL A 86 -3.35 -18.15 4.20
CA VAL A 86 -4.18 -17.20 4.96
C VAL A 86 -4.87 -16.21 4.03
N PHE A 87 -4.19 -15.71 2.99
CA PHE A 87 -4.78 -14.87 1.96
C PHE A 87 -5.94 -15.57 1.24
N ILE A 88 -5.76 -16.84 0.84
CA ILE A 88 -6.80 -17.66 0.19
C ILE A 88 -7.97 -17.88 1.15
N LEU A 89 -7.73 -18.19 2.43
CA LEU A 89 -8.79 -18.39 3.42
C LEU A 89 -9.63 -17.12 3.62
N GLY A 90 -9.00 -15.97 3.69
CA GLY A 90 -9.70 -14.68 3.73
C GLY A 90 -10.51 -14.44 2.45
N SER A 91 -9.95 -14.76 1.26
CA SER A 91 -10.66 -14.68 -0.02
C SER A 91 -11.87 -15.59 -0.06
N ILE A 92 -11.77 -16.86 0.40
CA ILE A 92 -12.90 -17.77 0.52
C ILE A 92 -13.98 -17.19 1.42
N GLY A 93 -13.61 -16.67 2.61
CA GLY A 93 -14.55 -16.07 3.54
C GLY A 93 -15.30 -14.88 2.92
N THR A 94 -14.59 -14.01 2.20
CA THR A 94 -15.22 -12.87 1.50
C THR A 94 -16.08 -13.32 0.32
N ALA A 95 -15.64 -14.31 -0.46
CA ALA A 95 -16.39 -14.87 -1.59
C ALA A 95 -17.68 -15.58 -1.18
N LEU A 96 -17.72 -16.18 0.01
CA LEU A 96 -18.91 -16.84 0.58
C LEU A 96 -19.96 -15.85 1.10
N THR A 97 -19.65 -14.56 1.17
CA THR A 97 -20.62 -13.55 1.58
C THR A 97 -21.86 -13.63 0.70
N ASN A 98 -23.02 -13.69 1.31
CA ASN A 98 -24.35 -13.82 0.66
C ASN A 98 -24.57 -15.14 -0.13
N SER A 99 -23.52 -15.92 -0.41
CA SER A 99 -23.68 -17.20 -1.14
C SER A 99 -24.29 -18.29 -0.27
N LEU A 100 -24.13 -18.22 1.04
CA LEU A 100 -24.74 -19.16 2.00
C LEU A 100 -26.26 -18.95 2.15
N GLY A 101 -26.80 -17.79 1.77
CA GLY A 101 -28.25 -17.54 1.72
C GLY A 101 -28.98 -18.43 0.72
N ILE A 102 -28.30 -18.94 -0.30
CA ILE A 102 -28.86 -19.92 -1.24
C ILE A 102 -29.12 -21.27 -0.56
N LEU A 103 -28.40 -21.61 0.49
CA LEU A 103 -28.58 -22.84 1.27
C LEU A 103 -29.86 -22.80 2.13
N GLU A 104 -30.37 -21.62 2.47
CA GLU A 104 -31.67 -21.48 3.18
C GLU A 104 -32.83 -22.03 2.34
N THR A 105 -32.81 -21.87 1.03
CA THR A 105 -33.86 -22.35 0.13
C THR A 105 -33.89 -23.88 0.04
N TYR A 106 -32.75 -24.54 0.31
CA TYR A 106 -32.65 -26.01 0.28
C TYR A 106 -32.82 -26.70 1.64
N SER A 107 -32.69 -25.98 2.76
CA SER A 107 -32.69 -26.57 4.12
C SER A 107 -34.07 -26.51 4.79
N TYR A 108 -35.16 -26.42 4.03
CA TYR A 108 -36.53 -26.36 4.60
C TYR A 108 -37.08 -27.70 5.14
N HIS A 109 -36.25 -28.76 5.13
CA HIS A 109 -36.65 -30.06 5.66
C HIS A 109 -35.64 -30.57 6.68
N ASP A 110 -36.13 -30.61 7.94
CA ASP A 110 -35.72 -31.44 9.08
C ASP A 110 -34.49 -30.97 9.95
N SER A 111 -34.85 -30.85 11.23
CA SER A 111 -34.09 -30.72 12.49
C SER A 111 -33.75 -29.30 12.99
N SER A 112 -34.46 -28.96 14.08
CA SER A 112 -34.40 -27.64 14.77
C SER A 112 -33.03 -27.23 15.35
N TYR A 113 -32.14 -28.16 15.60
CA TYR A 113 -30.82 -27.89 16.19
C TYR A 113 -29.80 -27.41 15.15
N ILE A 114 -29.84 -27.97 13.96
CA ILE A 114 -28.97 -27.54 12.82
C ILE A 114 -29.46 -26.19 12.30
N ARG A 115 -30.76 -25.92 12.38
CA ARG A 115 -31.40 -24.66 11.95
C ARG A 115 -30.91 -23.45 12.75
N ASN A 116 -30.75 -23.56 14.07
CA ASN A 116 -30.31 -22.43 14.89
C ASN A 116 -28.82 -22.09 14.69
N SER A 117 -27.98 -23.08 14.48
CA SER A 117 -26.57 -22.84 14.22
C SER A 117 -26.32 -22.37 12.78
N ALA A 118 -27.07 -22.92 11.81
CA ALA A 118 -26.98 -22.51 10.42
C ALA A 118 -27.53 -21.09 10.19
N SER A 119 -28.68 -20.73 10.83
CA SER A 119 -29.22 -19.38 10.74
C SER A 119 -28.32 -18.32 11.35
N TYR A 120 -27.62 -18.63 12.44
CA TYR A 120 -26.67 -17.72 13.07
C TYR A 120 -25.41 -17.48 12.17
N ILE A 121 -24.88 -18.54 11.56
CA ILE A 121 -23.77 -18.44 10.59
C ILE A 121 -24.20 -17.69 9.34
N LEU A 122 -25.41 -17.88 8.88
CA LEU A 122 -26.03 -17.18 7.75
C LEU A 122 -26.18 -15.69 8.03
N GLU A 123 -26.73 -15.32 9.18
CA GLU A 123 -26.90 -13.92 9.60
C GLU A 123 -25.53 -13.20 9.72
N ILE A 124 -24.52 -13.88 10.24
CA ILE A 124 -23.16 -13.33 10.30
C ILE A 124 -22.55 -13.18 8.89
N SER A 125 -22.72 -14.17 8.01
CA SER A 125 -22.11 -14.17 6.68
C SER A 125 -22.76 -13.17 5.71
N THR A 126 -23.96 -12.70 5.99
CA THR A 126 -24.63 -11.64 5.22
C THR A 126 -24.34 -10.24 5.73
N SER A 127 -23.53 -10.11 6.77
CA SER A 127 -23.22 -8.82 7.39
C SER A 127 -21.97 -8.16 6.79
N LEU A 128 -21.98 -6.83 6.70
CA LEU A 128 -20.78 -6.05 6.34
C LEU A 128 -19.59 -6.34 7.28
N ASN A 129 -19.87 -6.63 8.57
CA ASN A 129 -18.82 -6.97 9.54
C ASN A 129 -18.10 -8.28 9.19
N TRP A 130 -18.79 -9.25 8.56
CA TRP A 130 -18.16 -10.46 8.04
C TRP A 130 -17.17 -10.14 6.93
N VAL A 131 -17.58 -9.31 5.96
CA VAL A 131 -16.68 -8.85 4.88
C VAL A 131 -15.47 -8.17 5.46
N ILE A 132 -15.64 -7.24 6.41
CA ILE A 132 -14.53 -6.55 7.06
C ILE A 132 -13.58 -7.55 7.75
N ALA A 133 -14.11 -8.49 8.54
CA ALA A 133 -13.32 -9.47 9.26
C ALA A 133 -12.52 -10.38 8.31
N THR A 134 -13.15 -10.90 7.26
CA THR A 134 -12.50 -11.76 6.27
C THR A 134 -11.45 -11.00 5.45
N ARG A 135 -11.68 -9.72 5.15
CA ARG A 135 -10.72 -8.82 4.52
C ARG A 135 -9.50 -8.56 5.41
N VAL A 136 -9.67 -8.41 6.73
CA VAL A 136 -8.54 -8.29 7.67
C VAL A 136 -7.72 -9.58 7.68
N VAL A 137 -8.36 -10.76 7.71
CA VAL A 137 -7.64 -12.05 7.62
C VAL A 137 -6.86 -12.16 6.30
N GLN A 138 -7.49 -11.81 5.19
CA GLN A 138 -6.88 -11.79 3.87
C GLN A 138 -5.65 -10.86 3.84
N ALA A 139 -5.77 -9.67 4.41
CA ALA A 139 -4.73 -8.67 4.49
C ALA A 139 -3.51 -9.11 5.31
N ILE A 140 -3.74 -9.86 6.41
CA ILE A 140 -2.66 -10.47 7.21
C ILE A 140 -1.81 -11.41 6.34
N GLY A 141 -2.45 -12.22 5.50
CA GLY A 141 -1.74 -13.06 4.54
C GLY A 141 -0.97 -12.25 3.50
N ALA A 142 -1.63 -11.30 2.86
CA ALA A 142 -1.05 -10.45 1.81
C ALA A 142 0.14 -9.61 2.30
N GLY A 143 0.02 -8.99 3.48
CA GLY A 143 1.03 -8.10 4.06
C GLY A 143 2.37 -8.77 4.36
N ALA A 144 2.38 -10.10 4.54
CA ALA A 144 3.60 -10.86 4.73
C ALA A 144 4.39 -11.10 3.43
N LEU A 145 3.74 -11.06 2.26
CA LEU A 145 4.36 -11.51 1.00
C LEU A 145 5.53 -10.64 0.57
N ILE A 146 5.44 -9.32 0.69
CA ILE A 146 6.51 -8.40 0.28
C ILE A 146 7.77 -8.60 1.13
N PRO A 147 7.73 -8.50 2.48
CA PRO A 147 8.93 -8.68 3.30
C PRO A 147 9.54 -10.08 3.15
N VAL A 148 8.73 -11.13 3.04
CA VAL A 148 9.23 -12.49 2.83
C VAL A 148 9.87 -12.64 1.45
N THR A 149 9.33 -11.99 0.41
CA THR A 149 9.94 -11.95 -0.93
C THR A 149 11.30 -11.29 -0.92
N LEU A 150 11.42 -10.13 -0.27
CA LEU A 150 12.71 -9.44 -0.15
C LEU A 150 13.74 -10.32 0.57
N ALA A 151 13.30 -11.05 1.59
CA ALA A 151 14.13 -12.01 2.28
C ALA A 151 14.55 -13.20 1.37
N ILE A 152 13.64 -13.76 0.55
CA ILE A 152 13.95 -14.80 -0.44
C ILE A 152 14.97 -14.31 -1.48
N ILE A 153 14.84 -13.07 -1.94
CA ILE A 153 15.76 -12.45 -2.91
C ILE A 153 17.16 -12.31 -2.30
N THR A 154 17.26 -11.89 -1.04
CA THR A 154 18.57 -11.73 -0.37
C THR A 154 19.30 -13.05 -0.17
N ASP A 155 18.57 -14.16 0.02
CA ASP A 155 19.17 -15.50 0.07
C ASP A 155 19.61 -16.01 -1.31
N SER A 156 18.81 -15.73 -2.34
CA SER A 156 19.01 -16.29 -3.66
C SER A 156 20.07 -15.56 -4.49
N TYR A 157 20.22 -14.26 -4.26
CA TYR A 157 21.09 -13.38 -5.02
C TYR A 157 22.10 -12.66 -4.12
N SER A 158 23.33 -12.48 -4.59
CA SER A 158 24.41 -11.80 -3.87
C SER A 158 24.80 -10.48 -4.53
N GLY A 159 25.21 -9.52 -3.71
CA GLY A 159 25.77 -8.26 -4.18
C GLY A 159 24.81 -7.46 -5.07
N LYS A 160 25.28 -7.07 -6.26
CA LYS A 160 24.51 -6.24 -7.20
C LYS A 160 23.40 -7.00 -7.95
N GLU A 161 23.43 -8.32 -7.97
CA GLU A 161 22.46 -9.13 -8.72
C GLU A 161 21.07 -9.04 -8.10
N ARG A 162 20.95 -8.73 -6.80
CA ARG A 162 19.66 -8.58 -6.09
C ARG A 162 18.86 -7.33 -6.48
N PHE A 163 19.49 -6.32 -7.08
CA PHE A 163 18.85 -5.03 -7.34
C PHE A 163 17.73 -5.12 -8.39
N ILE A 164 17.91 -5.90 -9.44
CA ILE A 164 16.86 -6.11 -10.45
C ILE A 164 15.68 -6.89 -9.86
N PRO A 165 15.83 -8.04 -9.19
CA PRO A 165 14.73 -8.72 -8.52
C PRO A 165 13.98 -7.84 -7.50
N MET A 166 14.68 -6.98 -6.74
CA MET A 166 14.05 -6.01 -5.83
C MET A 166 13.22 -4.98 -6.58
N GLY A 167 13.72 -4.49 -7.73
CA GLY A 167 12.95 -3.61 -8.60
C GLY A 167 11.71 -4.30 -9.17
N ILE A 168 11.81 -5.56 -9.59
CA ILE A 168 10.68 -6.36 -10.08
C ILE A 168 9.65 -6.59 -8.97
N THR A 169 10.08 -6.81 -7.71
CA THR A 169 9.16 -6.91 -6.55
C THR A 169 8.28 -5.67 -6.46
N GLY A 170 8.88 -4.49 -6.52
CA GLY A 170 8.13 -3.23 -6.52
C GLY A 170 7.28 -3.07 -7.78
N ALA A 171 7.81 -3.42 -8.95
CA ALA A 171 7.05 -3.35 -10.20
C ALA A 171 5.79 -4.22 -10.15
N CYS A 172 5.86 -5.44 -9.61
CA CYS A 172 4.72 -6.33 -9.46
C CYS A 172 3.69 -5.78 -8.46
N ALA A 173 4.15 -5.23 -7.34
CA ALA A 173 3.26 -4.61 -6.35
C ALA A 173 2.51 -3.41 -6.94
N GLU A 174 3.21 -2.52 -7.64
CA GLU A 174 2.57 -1.35 -8.27
C GLU A 174 1.66 -1.75 -9.43
N ALA A 175 2.09 -2.69 -10.29
CA ALA A 175 1.28 -3.15 -11.40
C ALA A 175 -0.03 -3.82 -10.92
N GLY A 176 0.03 -4.63 -9.86
CA GLY A 176 -1.16 -5.19 -9.23
C GLY A 176 -2.10 -4.10 -8.73
N ALA A 177 -1.59 -3.15 -7.96
CA ALA A 177 -2.39 -2.05 -7.43
C ALA A 177 -3.05 -1.18 -8.52
N VAL A 178 -2.43 -1.08 -9.69
CA VAL A 178 -2.98 -0.36 -10.86
C VAL A 178 -4.10 -1.14 -11.55
N ILE A 179 -3.89 -2.44 -11.70
CA ILE A 179 -4.81 -3.32 -12.43
C ILE A 179 -6.05 -3.63 -11.60
N GLY A 180 -5.95 -3.62 -10.26
CA GLY A 180 -7.03 -3.97 -9.34
C GLY A 180 -8.37 -3.27 -9.65
N PRO A 181 -8.44 -1.95 -9.69
CA PRO A 181 -9.69 -1.25 -10.01
C PRO A 181 -10.26 -1.62 -11.39
N LEU A 182 -9.40 -1.81 -12.40
CA LEU A 182 -9.80 -2.22 -13.74
C LEU A 182 -10.35 -3.66 -13.72
N TRP A 183 -9.64 -4.56 -13.03
CA TRP A 183 -10.02 -5.96 -12.84
C TRP A 183 -11.37 -6.08 -12.14
N GLY A 184 -11.55 -5.35 -11.04
CA GLY A 184 -12.82 -5.27 -10.30
C GLY A 184 -13.96 -4.77 -11.20
N GLY A 185 -13.75 -3.70 -11.94
CA GLY A 185 -14.75 -3.15 -12.85
C GLY A 185 -15.16 -4.13 -13.97
N ILE A 186 -14.19 -4.83 -14.58
CA ILE A 186 -14.47 -5.82 -15.62
C ILE A 186 -15.27 -7.00 -15.05
N ILE A 187 -14.81 -7.57 -13.91
CA ILE A 187 -15.51 -8.73 -13.33
C ILE A 187 -16.94 -8.37 -12.94
N THR A 188 -17.14 -7.23 -12.30
CA THR A 188 -18.46 -6.82 -11.82
C THR A 188 -19.43 -6.42 -12.94
N GLN A 189 -18.92 -6.13 -14.10
CA GLN A 189 -19.76 -5.88 -15.27
C GLN A 189 -20.40 -7.16 -15.83
N PHE A 190 -19.73 -8.32 -15.73
CA PHE A 190 -20.18 -9.59 -16.31
C PHE A 190 -20.60 -10.63 -15.27
N PHE A 191 -20.11 -10.48 -14.04
CA PHE A 191 -20.29 -11.40 -12.93
C PHE A 191 -20.60 -10.62 -11.64
N SER A 192 -20.92 -11.32 -10.53
CA SER A 192 -21.04 -10.70 -9.22
C SER A 192 -19.66 -10.35 -8.63
N TRP A 193 -19.62 -9.40 -7.71
CA TRP A 193 -18.37 -8.94 -7.07
C TRP A 193 -17.62 -10.06 -6.32
N GLN A 194 -18.32 -11.09 -5.85
CA GLN A 194 -17.73 -12.26 -5.18
C GLN A 194 -16.73 -13.01 -6.08
N TRP A 195 -16.91 -12.94 -7.40
CA TRP A 195 -16.00 -13.61 -8.34
C TRP A 195 -14.58 -13.06 -8.32
N VAL A 196 -14.40 -11.81 -7.92
CA VAL A 196 -13.06 -11.23 -7.68
C VAL A 196 -12.30 -12.09 -6.68
N PHE A 197 -12.96 -12.49 -5.59
CA PHE A 197 -12.36 -13.28 -4.52
C PHE A 197 -12.30 -14.78 -4.85
N TRP A 198 -13.28 -15.32 -5.60
CA TRP A 198 -13.21 -16.69 -6.09
C TRP A 198 -12.02 -16.93 -7.00
N LEU A 199 -11.64 -15.97 -7.84
CA LEU A 199 -10.49 -16.08 -8.74
C LEU A 199 -9.14 -16.06 -8.01
N ASN A 200 -9.07 -15.45 -6.84
CA ASN A 200 -7.86 -15.49 -5.99
C ASN A 200 -7.50 -16.91 -5.54
N ILE A 201 -8.48 -17.83 -5.46
CA ILE A 201 -8.26 -19.20 -4.96
C ILE A 201 -7.42 -20.01 -5.95
N PRO A 202 -7.84 -20.24 -7.21
CA PRO A 202 -7.04 -21.01 -8.16
C PRO A 202 -5.68 -20.36 -8.42
N ILE A 203 -5.61 -19.02 -8.47
CA ILE A 203 -4.36 -18.30 -8.67
C ILE A 203 -3.42 -18.50 -7.48
N GLY A 204 -3.92 -18.33 -6.26
CA GLY A 204 -3.13 -18.54 -5.05
C GLY A 204 -2.65 -19.99 -4.90
N LEU A 205 -3.47 -20.97 -5.27
CA LEU A 205 -3.06 -22.38 -5.31
C LEU A 205 -1.96 -22.63 -6.33
N LEU A 206 -2.03 -22.04 -7.53
CA LEU A 206 -0.96 -22.13 -8.53
C LEU A 206 0.34 -21.49 -8.01
N VAL A 207 0.25 -20.36 -7.30
CA VAL A 207 1.41 -19.74 -6.64
C VAL A 207 2.01 -20.67 -5.60
N ILE A 208 1.20 -21.27 -4.72
CA ILE A 208 1.67 -22.23 -3.71
C ILE A 208 2.37 -23.41 -4.37
N ILE A 209 1.75 -24.00 -5.40
CA ILE A 209 2.34 -25.11 -6.16
C ILE A 209 3.70 -24.69 -6.75
N GLY A 210 3.76 -23.52 -7.39
CA GLY A 210 5.01 -22.99 -7.92
C GLY A 210 6.09 -22.81 -6.84
N ILE A 211 5.74 -22.28 -5.67
CA ILE A 211 6.67 -22.13 -4.54
C ILE A 211 7.16 -23.49 -4.04
N ILE A 212 6.28 -24.49 -3.93
CA ILE A 212 6.64 -25.82 -3.47
C ILE A 212 7.72 -26.45 -4.37
N PHE A 213 7.58 -26.32 -5.69
CA PHE A 213 8.48 -26.99 -6.64
C PHE A 213 9.73 -26.17 -6.99
N LEU A 214 9.63 -24.82 -7.00
CA LEU A 214 10.68 -23.97 -7.55
C LEU A 214 11.56 -23.32 -6.47
N ILE A 215 11.04 -23.08 -5.25
CA ILE A 215 11.82 -22.46 -4.18
C ILE A 215 12.45 -23.54 -3.31
N PRO A 216 13.78 -23.53 -3.13
CA PRO A 216 14.45 -24.48 -2.25
C PRO A 216 14.07 -24.23 -0.77
N ASN A 217 14.14 -25.30 0.02
CA ASN A 217 13.96 -25.17 1.47
C ASN A 217 15.16 -24.44 2.08
N ASN A 218 14.92 -23.32 2.71
CA ASN A 218 15.94 -22.59 3.45
C ASN A 218 16.08 -23.17 4.85
N ARG A 219 17.30 -23.20 5.37
CA ARG A 219 17.52 -23.59 6.77
C ARG A 219 17.03 -22.45 7.68
N PRO A 220 16.09 -22.73 8.60
CA PRO A 220 15.65 -21.75 9.58
C PRO A 220 16.84 -21.27 10.43
N ILE A 221 16.85 -19.98 10.75
CA ILE A 221 17.82 -19.45 11.70
C ILE A 221 17.33 -19.82 13.12
N LYS A 222 18.18 -20.50 13.90
CA LYS A 222 17.83 -20.84 15.29
C LYS A 222 17.63 -19.54 16.09
N GLY A 223 16.43 -19.30 16.57
CA GLY A 223 16.08 -18.16 17.39
C GLY A 223 14.73 -18.35 18.08
N GLU A 224 14.56 -17.74 19.25
CA GLU A 224 13.26 -17.70 19.91
C GLU A 224 12.45 -16.51 19.39
N MET A 225 11.14 -16.72 19.27
CA MET A 225 10.22 -15.68 18.82
C MET A 225 9.90 -14.71 19.98
N ASP A 226 10.08 -13.43 19.76
CA ASP A 226 9.65 -12.38 20.70
C ASP A 226 8.16 -12.07 20.50
N TYR A 227 7.28 -12.91 21.07
CA TYR A 227 5.82 -12.74 20.96
C TYR A 227 5.34 -11.43 21.56
N LEU A 228 5.87 -11.02 22.72
CA LEU A 228 5.45 -9.78 23.38
C LEU A 228 5.87 -8.55 22.57
N GLY A 229 7.11 -8.52 22.10
CA GLY A 229 7.58 -7.45 21.22
C GLY A 229 6.78 -7.36 19.92
N SER A 230 6.40 -8.52 19.34
CA SER A 230 5.55 -8.59 18.16
C SER A 230 4.18 -7.96 18.39
N VAL A 231 3.51 -8.31 19.49
CA VAL A 231 2.20 -7.74 19.85
C VAL A 231 2.28 -6.23 20.06
N ILE A 232 3.32 -5.76 20.76
CA ILE A 232 3.50 -4.32 21.02
C ILE A 232 3.74 -3.54 19.73
N ILE A 233 4.58 -4.04 18.80
CA ILE A 233 4.81 -3.38 17.51
C ILE A 233 3.54 -3.35 16.66
N VAL A 234 2.85 -4.48 16.56
CA VAL A 234 1.57 -4.58 15.83
C VAL A 234 0.57 -3.59 16.41
N ALA A 235 0.39 -3.57 17.72
CA ALA A 235 -0.52 -2.64 18.38
C ALA A 235 -0.13 -1.18 18.14
N ALA A 236 1.15 -0.85 18.18
CA ALA A 236 1.65 0.50 17.90
C ALA A 236 1.29 0.95 16.48
N ILE A 237 1.57 0.10 15.49
CA ILE A 237 1.28 0.40 14.09
C ILE A 237 -0.22 0.47 13.82
N CYS A 238 -1.00 -0.46 14.38
CA CYS A 238 -2.46 -0.42 14.30
C CYS A 238 -3.01 0.89 14.86
N LEU A 239 -2.58 1.29 16.05
CA LEU A 239 -3.04 2.53 16.68
C LEU A 239 -2.66 3.77 15.86
N ILE A 240 -1.44 3.86 15.36
CA ILE A 240 -1.01 4.98 14.51
C ILE A 240 -1.85 5.02 13.22
N THR A 241 -2.03 3.88 12.57
CA THR A 241 -2.80 3.80 11.32
C THR A 241 -4.27 4.13 11.54
N LEU A 242 -4.87 3.64 12.64
CA LEU A 242 -6.23 4.00 13.07
C LEU A 242 -6.36 5.49 13.34
N GLY A 243 -5.39 6.07 14.04
CA GLY A 243 -5.35 7.51 14.27
C GLY A 243 -5.31 8.28 12.96
N CYS A 244 -4.44 7.90 12.03
CA CYS A 244 -4.38 8.52 10.70
C CYS A 244 -5.71 8.43 9.94
N ALA A 245 -6.44 7.32 10.07
CA ALA A 245 -7.76 7.16 9.46
C ALA A 245 -8.83 8.11 10.03
N GLN A 246 -8.64 8.66 11.24
CA GLN A 246 -9.52 9.66 11.85
C GLN A 246 -9.18 11.11 11.46
N SER A 247 -8.18 11.31 10.64
CA SER A 247 -7.74 12.65 10.23
C SER A 247 -8.84 13.33 9.41
N GLY A 248 -9.11 14.59 9.74
CA GLY A 248 -10.19 15.35 9.11
C GLY A 248 -11.61 15.03 9.61
N VAL A 249 -11.80 13.93 10.35
CA VAL A 249 -13.11 13.50 10.88
C VAL A 249 -13.20 13.77 12.39
N ASN A 250 -12.24 13.28 13.15
CA ASN A 250 -12.24 13.37 14.61
C ASN A 250 -10.84 13.61 15.17
N THR A 251 -10.47 14.88 15.32
CA THR A 251 -9.14 15.29 15.82
C THR A 251 -8.79 14.73 17.21
N PRO A 252 -9.69 14.69 18.21
CA PRO A 252 -9.42 14.05 19.50
C PRO A 252 -9.08 12.56 19.38
N LEU A 253 -9.81 11.80 18.55
CA LEU A 253 -9.53 10.37 18.34
C LEU A 253 -8.19 10.17 17.61
N LEU A 254 -7.88 10.98 16.59
CA LEU A 254 -6.57 10.98 15.95
C LEU A 254 -5.46 11.17 16.98
N ALA A 255 -5.55 12.21 17.81
CA ALA A 255 -4.53 12.50 18.82
C ALA A 255 -4.41 11.37 19.85
N THR A 256 -5.53 10.79 20.28
CA THR A 256 -5.56 9.68 21.25
C THR A 256 -4.90 8.43 20.70
N PHE A 257 -5.28 8.02 19.49
CA PHE A 257 -4.73 6.80 18.88
C PHE A 257 -3.25 6.96 18.51
N VAL A 258 -2.86 8.10 17.94
CA VAL A 258 -1.45 8.34 17.59
C VAL A 258 -0.58 8.42 18.86
N SER A 259 -1.02 9.12 19.91
CA SER A 259 -0.28 9.18 21.17
C SER A 259 -0.17 7.82 21.86
N ALA A 260 -1.24 7.04 21.88
CA ALA A 260 -1.20 5.66 22.37
C ALA A 260 -0.22 4.80 21.57
N GLY A 261 -0.25 4.88 20.24
CA GLY A 261 0.71 4.17 19.38
C GLY A 261 2.16 4.56 19.66
N LEU A 262 2.44 5.85 19.86
CA LEU A 262 3.77 6.34 20.25
C LEU A 262 4.21 5.79 21.63
N VAL A 263 3.30 5.71 22.59
CA VAL A 263 3.57 5.09 23.91
C VAL A 263 3.96 3.62 23.73
N PHE A 264 3.26 2.87 22.87
CA PHE A 264 3.63 1.48 22.56
C PHE A 264 5.01 1.38 21.87
N LEU A 265 5.37 2.30 20.98
CA LEU A 265 6.72 2.34 20.40
C LEU A 265 7.80 2.61 21.44
N VAL A 266 7.54 3.53 22.36
CA VAL A 266 8.45 3.80 23.50
C VAL A 266 8.55 2.58 24.41
N ALA A 267 7.43 1.93 24.73
CA ALA A 267 7.43 0.68 25.50
C ALA A 267 8.24 -0.41 24.80
N TYR A 268 8.08 -0.55 23.47
CA TYR A 268 8.89 -1.48 22.67
C TYR A 268 10.39 -1.15 22.73
N TYR A 269 10.76 0.12 22.65
CA TYR A 269 12.15 0.55 22.74
C TYR A 269 12.82 0.07 24.05
N PHE A 270 12.15 0.18 25.18
CA PHE A 270 12.67 -0.32 26.46
C PHE A 270 12.67 -1.85 26.52
N LEU A 271 11.60 -2.49 26.04
CA LEU A 271 11.49 -3.95 26.01
C LEU A 271 12.60 -4.58 25.17
N SER A 272 12.86 -4.06 23.98
CA SER A 272 13.84 -4.62 23.05
C SER A 272 15.26 -4.63 23.59
N LYS A 273 15.59 -3.69 24.50
CA LYS A 273 16.90 -3.66 25.20
C LYS A 273 17.08 -4.79 26.19
N THR A 274 16.00 -5.37 26.69
CA THR A 274 16.04 -6.48 27.69
C THR A 274 15.93 -7.86 27.01
N ARG A 275 15.68 -7.91 25.70
CA ARG A 275 15.51 -9.16 24.95
C ARG A 275 16.79 -9.56 24.23
N ASN A 276 17.15 -10.84 24.28
CA ASN A 276 18.30 -11.37 23.57
C ASN A 276 18.08 -11.40 22.04
N ASN A 277 16.85 -11.70 21.59
CA ASN A 277 16.45 -11.77 20.20
C ASN A 277 15.17 -10.95 19.93
N PRO A 278 15.21 -9.60 19.98
CA PRO A 278 14.01 -8.80 19.72
C PRO A 278 13.54 -8.98 18.28
N ILE A 279 12.22 -8.89 18.06
CA ILE A 279 11.62 -9.02 16.71
C ILE A 279 12.17 -7.97 15.75
N LEU A 280 12.36 -6.75 16.26
CA LEU A 280 12.99 -5.64 15.54
C LEU A 280 14.17 -5.11 16.37
N PRO A 281 15.42 -5.51 16.07
CA PRO A 281 16.58 -5.02 16.79
C PRO A 281 16.76 -3.51 16.60
N ILE A 282 16.71 -2.75 17.70
CA ILE A 282 16.86 -1.27 17.61
C ILE A 282 18.24 -0.88 17.08
N ASP A 283 19.24 -1.73 17.27
CA ASP A 283 20.60 -1.46 16.82
C ASP A 283 20.71 -1.27 15.28
N ILE A 284 19.79 -1.85 14.50
CA ILE A 284 19.76 -1.62 13.04
C ILE A 284 19.50 -0.14 12.70
N PHE A 285 18.75 0.60 13.55
CA PHE A 285 18.50 2.03 13.34
C PHE A 285 19.70 2.92 13.68
N LYS A 286 20.73 2.39 14.38
CA LYS A 286 21.99 3.11 14.59
C LYS A 286 22.79 3.21 13.29
N ASN A 287 22.50 2.34 12.30
CA ASN A 287 23.10 2.45 11.00
C ASN A 287 22.45 3.59 10.20
N PRO A 288 23.22 4.66 9.87
CA PRO A 288 22.63 5.83 9.19
C PRO A 288 22.09 5.50 7.80
N GLN A 289 22.60 4.47 7.14
CA GLN A 289 22.12 4.02 5.83
C GLN A 289 20.74 3.39 5.93
N PHE A 290 20.51 2.55 6.96
CA PHE A 290 19.21 1.93 7.25
C PHE A 290 18.18 2.99 7.61
N LEU A 291 18.54 3.90 8.52
CA LEU A 291 17.66 4.99 8.93
C LEU A 291 17.29 5.88 7.74
N ALA A 292 18.27 6.28 6.94
CA ALA A 292 18.07 7.11 5.76
C ALA A 292 17.15 6.44 4.73
N ALA A 293 17.31 5.12 4.48
CA ALA A 293 16.46 4.39 3.58
C ALA A 293 14.99 4.35 4.08
N ASN A 294 14.77 4.14 5.38
CA ASN A 294 13.42 4.14 5.97
C ASN A 294 12.77 5.53 5.93
N VAL A 295 13.51 6.59 6.26
CA VAL A 295 13.02 7.98 6.18
C VAL A 295 12.68 8.34 4.73
N LEU A 296 13.55 7.96 3.78
CA LEU A 296 13.28 8.20 2.37
C LEU A 296 12.06 7.44 1.87
N HIS A 297 11.86 6.19 2.34
CA HIS A 297 10.69 5.39 1.97
C HIS A 297 9.38 5.94 2.56
N LEU A 298 9.46 6.58 3.74
CA LEU A 298 8.35 7.30 4.34
C LEU A 298 7.96 8.52 3.50
N PHE A 299 8.93 9.35 3.07
CA PHE A 299 8.67 10.49 2.17
C PHE A 299 8.17 10.04 0.79
N TYR A 300 8.72 8.96 0.26
CA TYR A 300 8.23 8.31 -0.94
C TYR A 300 6.74 7.95 -0.82
N GLY A 301 6.37 7.24 0.24
CA GLY A 301 4.99 6.83 0.48
C GLY A 301 4.05 8.03 0.62
N ALA A 302 4.45 9.04 1.38
CA ALA A 302 3.65 10.25 1.58
C ALA A 302 3.44 11.03 0.27
N SER A 303 4.49 11.23 -0.52
CA SER A 303 4.40 11.93 -1.80
C SER A 303 3.59 11.14 -2.84
N LEU A 304 3.77 9.82 -2.87
CA LEU A 304 3.02 8.93 -3.78
C LEU A 304 1.52 8.99 -3.50
N ILE A 305 1.10 8.85 -2.25
CA ILE A 305 -0.33 8.83 -1.92
C ILE A 305 -0.99 10.19 -2.13
N ILE A 306 -0.29 11.29 -1.83
CA ILE A 306 -0.75 12.64 -2.15
C ILE A 306 -1.10 12.71 -3.64
N THR A 307 -0.21 12.23 -4.49
CA THR A 307 -0.41 12.25 -5.95
C THR A 307 -1.55 11.34 -6.40
N LEU A 308 -1.60 10.11 -5.85
CA LEU A 308 -2.65 9.12 -6.17
C LEU A 308 -4.06 9.60 -5.85
N VAL A 309 -4.22 10.35 -4.75
CA VAL A 309 -5.52 10.87 -4.33
C VAL A 309 -5.86 12.18 -5.07
N THR A 310 -4.88 13.05 -5.24
CA THR A 310 -5.12 14.39 -5.80
C THR A 310 -5.51 14.34 -7.29
N ILE A 311 -4.88 13.46 -8.09
CA ILE A 311 -5.13 13.41 -9.54
C ILE A 311 -6.60 13.09 -9.87
N PRO A 312 -7.21 12.00 -9.38
CA PRO A 312 -8.61 11.71 -9.69
C PRO A 312 -9.57 12.79 -9.15
N LEU A 313 -9.29 13.29 -7.93
CA LEU A 313 -10.11 14.37 -7.35
C LEU A 313 -10.08 15.63 -8.23
N MET A 314 -8.90 16.05 -8.66
CA MET A 314 -8.75 17.22 -9.52
C MET A 314 -9.48 17.04 -10.86
N VAL A 315 -9.37 15.87 -11.50
CA VAL A 315 -10.08 15.58 -12.74
C VAL A 315 -11.60 15.66 -12.54
N ASN A 316 -12.11 15.08 -11.45
CA ASN A 316 -13.56 15.04 -11.21
C ASN A 316 -14.15 16.39 -10.78
N THR A 317 -13.40 17.19 -10.01
CA THR A 317 -13.94 18.41 -9.41
C THR A 317 -13.57 19.69 -10.15
N VAL A 318 -12.39 19.77 -10.76
CA VAL A 318 -11.88 20.98 -11.44
C VAL A 318 -11.97 20.85 -12.97
N LEU A 319 -11.58 19.70 -13.52
CA LEU A 319 -11.60 19.47 -14.96
C LEU A 319 -12.95 18.96 -15.45
N SER A 320 -13.98 18.89 -14.58
CA SER A 320 -15.34 18.43 -14.90
C SER A 320 -15.39 17.06 -15.58
N GLY A 321 -14.36 16.23 -15.31
CA GLY A 321 -14.25 14.88 -15.85
C GLY A 321 -15.07 13.87 -15.05
N THR A 322 -15.38 12.76 -15.68
CA THR A 322 -16.04 11.61 -15.04
C THR A 322 -15.07 10.87 -14.12
N SER A 323 -15.60 10.05 -13.22
CA SER A 323 -14.78 9.17 -12.37
C SER A 323 -13.90 8.22 -13.18
N LEU A 324 -14.39 7.78 -14.37
CA LEU A 324 -13.62 6.96 -15.30
C LEU A 324 -12.42 7.74 -15.87
N GLU A 325 -12.63 8.99 -16.27
CA GLU A 325 -11.55 9.85 -16.78
C GLU A 325 -10.50 10.14 -15.71
N GLY A 326 -10.93 10.34 -14.45
CA GLY A 326 -10.02 10.44 -13.31
C GLY A 326 -9.16 9.20 -13.12
N GLY A 327 -9.76 8.02 -13.20
CA GLY A 327 -9.07 6.74 -13.16
C GLY A 327 -8.11 6.51 -14.33
N LEU A 328 -8.55 6.81 -15.57
CA LEU A 328 -7.71 6.70 -16.77
C LEU A 328 -6.54 7.70 -16.77
N THR A 329 -6.75 8.88 -16.20
CA THR A 329 -5.69 9.87 -16.01
C THR A 329 -4.65 9.36 -15.02
N LEU A 330 -5.09 8.82 -13.89
CA LEU A 330 -4.21 8.20 -12.90
C LEU A 330 -3.46 6.99 -13.48
N LEU A 331 -4.10 6.20 -14.34
CA LEU A 331 -3.49 5.04 -14.99
C LEU A 331 -2.23 5.40 -15.78
N ARG A 332 -2.18 6.58 -16.40
CA ARG A 332 -0.99 7.07 -17.12
C ARG A 332 0.23 7.16 -16.22
N MET A 333 0.06 7.68 -14.99
CA MET A 333 1.13 7.73 -14.00
C MET A 333 1.50 6.34 -13.50
N THR A 334 0.50 5.56 -13.12
CA THR A 334 0.73 4.30 -12.41
C THR A 334 1.32 3.23 -13.32
N ILE A 335 1.05 3.23 -14.63
CA ILE A 335 1.68 2.31 -15.59
C ILE A 335 3.18 2.59 -15.78
N ALA A 336 3.63 3.82 -15.54
CA ALA A 336 5.04 4.17 -15.62
C ALA A 336 5.86 3.73 -14.39
N ILE A 337 5.20 3.49 -13.24
CA ILE A 337 5.88 3.07 -12.00
C ILE A 337 6.59 1.71 -12.16
N PRO A 338 5.95 0.63 -12.65
CA PRO A 338 6.62 -0.64 -12.88
C PRO A 338 7.82 -0.53 -13.83
N ILE A 339 7.69 0.27 -14.88
CA ILE A 339 8.78 0.51 -15.85
C ILE A 339 9.95 1.20 -15.15
N GLY A 340 9.67 2.25 -14.38
CA GLY A 340 10.65 2.95 -13.58
C GLY A 340 11.32 2.05 -12.54
N ALA A 341 10.56 1.13 -11.90
CA ALA A 341 11.07 0.21 -10.88
C ALA A 341 12.12 -0.78 -11.45
N VAL A 342 11.85 -1.33 -12.63
CA VAL A 342 12.81 -2.17 -13.34
C VAL A 342 14.04 -1.37 -13.80
N ALA A 343 13.82 -0.18 -14.36
CA ALA A 343 14.88 0.74 -14.76
C ALA A 343 15.76 1.16 -13.56
N GLY A 344 15.14 1.46 -12.41
CA GLY A 344 15.81 1.78 -11.16
C GLY A 344 16.67 0.62 -10.63
N GLY A 345 16.18 -0.60 -10.73
CA GLY A 345 16.94 -1.82 -10.42
C GLY A 345 18.16 -1.97 -11.33
N TRP A 346 18.00 -1.78 -12.63
CA TRP A 346 19.10 -1.84 -13.61
C TRP A 346 20.12 -0.71 -13.38
N LEU A 347 19.65 0.52 -13.18
CA LEU A 347 20.51 1.68 -12.93
C LEU A 347 21.31 1.50 -11.64
N SER A 348 20.68 1.01 -10.57
CA SER A 348 21.30 0.69 -9.30
C SER A 348 22.35 -0.42 -9.41
N LYS A 349 22.14 -1.40 -10.30
CA LYS A 349 23.09 -2.48 -10.57
C LYS A 349 24.33 -1.95 -11.31
N THR A 350 24.12 -1.09 -12.31
CA THR A 350 25.16 -0.62 -13.24
C THR A 350 26.00 0.50 -12.63
N PHE A 351 25.33 1.48 -12.02
CA PHE A 351 25.97 2.67 -11.45
C PHE A 351 25.97 2.65 -9.92
N ASP A 352 25.44 3.68 -9.30
CA ASP A 352 25.30 3.81 -7.85
C ASP A 352 23.82 3.89 -7.43
N LEU A 353 23.51 3.39 -6.23
CA LEU A 353 22.16 3.52 -5.64
C LEU A 353 21.73 4.99 -5.55
N ARG A 354 22.67 5.88 -5.22
CA ARG A 354 22.44 7.32 -5.15
C ARG A 354 21.96 7.90 -6.48
N LEU A 355 22.57 7.52 -7.59
CA LEU A 355 22.21 8.07 -8.90
C LEU A 355 20.76 7.77 -9.24
N SER A 356 20.33 6.51 -9.08
CA SER A 356 18.94 6.14 -9.27
C SER A 356 18.01 6.88 -8.31
N GLY A 357 18.41 7.02 -7.03
CA GLY A 357 17.67 7.76 -6.02
C GLY A 357 17.51 9.24 -6.37
N TYR A 358 18.58 9.92 -6.74
CA TYR A 358 18.54 11.33 -7.14
C TYR A 358 17.69 11.56 -8.38
N LEU A 359 17.88 10.73 -9.43
CA LEU A 359 17.08 10.85 -10.64
C LEU A 359 15.59 10.64 -10.36
N GLY A 360 15.26 9.63 -9.55
CA GLY A 360 13.87 9.38 -9.17
C GLY A 360 13.26 10.56 -8.42
N LEU A 361 13.96 11.10 -7.41
CA LEU A 361 13.49 12.24 -6.63
C LEU A 361 13.33 13.51 -7.46
N ILE A 362 14.29 13.79 -8.36
CA ILE A 362 14.24 14.95 -9.25
C ILE A 362 13.08 14.81 -10.22
N PHE A 363 12.86 13.63 -10.82
CA PHE A 363 11.72 13.42 -11.71
C PHE A 363 10.38 13.58 -10.98
N CYS A 364 10.26 13.04 -9.76
CA CYS A 364 9.06 13.24 -8.95
C CYS A 364 8.86 14.72 -8.60
N ALA A 365 9.89 15.37 -8.06
CA ALA A 365 9.79 16.76 -7.63
C ALA A 365 9.45 17.71 -8.79
N THR A 366 10.12 17.58 -9.92
CA THR A 366 9.88 18.42 -11.10
C THR A 366 8.52 18.15 -11.72
N SER A 367 8.10 16.89 -11.78
CA SER A 367 6.78 16.53 -12.29
C SER A 367 5.66 17.08 -11.41
N LEU A 368 5.75 16.90 -10.10
CA LEU A 368 4.76 17.43 -9.15
C LEU A 368 4.75 18.96 -9.16
N PHE A 369 5.91 19.59 -9.32
CA PHE A 369 5.97 21.03 -9.52
C PHE A 369 5.25 21.47 -10.81
N PHE A 370 5.44 20.79 -11.94
CA PHE A 370 4.67 21.09 -13.14
C PHE A 370 3.17 20.79 -12.98
N MET A 371 2.79 19.76 -12.23
CA MET A 371 1.38 19.51 -11.91
C MET A 371 0.77 20.63 -11.04
N SER A 372 1.55 21.29 -10.20
CA SER A 372 1.06 22.45 -9.44
C SER A 372 0.83 23.70 -10.31
N LEU A 373 1.20 23.67 -11.56
CA LEU A 373 0.95 24.73 -12.55
C LEU A 373 -0.20 24.38 -13.51
N TRP A 374 -0.89 23.26 -13.30
CA TRP A 374 -2.01 22.89 -14.15
C TRP A 374 -3.15 23.89 -14.06
N THR A 375 -3.79 24.16 -15.17
CA THR A 375 -4.97 25.01 -15.30
C THR A 375 -6.17 24.19 -15.73
N GLU A 376 -7.36 24.75 -15.69
CA GLU A 376 -8.59 24.10 -16.18
C GLU A 376 -8.50 23.67 -17.64
N THR A 377 -7.65 24.31 -18.42
CA THR A 377 -7.48 24.08 -19.87
C THR A 377 -6.18 23.35 -20.21
N ILE A 378 -5.68 22.50 -19.29
CA ILE A 378 -4.44 21.77 -19.55
C ILE A 378 -4.56 20.84 -20.77
N ASN A 379 -3.59 20.93 -21.67
CA ASN A 379 -3.52 20.07 -22.84
C ASN A 379 -3.12 18.63 -22.48
N ASP A 380 -3.80 17.66 -23.06
CA ASP A 380 -3.57 16.23 -22.80
C ASP A 380 -2.10 15.79 -23.00
N PRO A 381 -1.37 16.19 -24.06
CA PRO A 381 0.05 15.82 -24.18
C PRO A 381 0.91 16.25 -23.01
N ALA A 382 0.73 17.47 -22.48
CA ALA A 382 1.48 17.98 -21.34
C ALA A 382 1.10 17.24 -20.06
N MET A 383 -0.20 17.04 -19.80
CA MET A 383 -0.70 16.30 -18.66
C MET A 383 -0.15 14.87 -18.64
N SER A 384 -0.22 14.15 -19.77
CA SER A 384 0.32 12.79 -19.90
C SER A 384 1.82 12.74 -19.66
N PHE A 385 2.59 13.69 -20.17
CA PHE A 385 4.03 13.77 -19.96
C PHE A 385 4.38 13.93 -18.48
N HIS A 386 3.71 14.86 -17.77
CA HIS A 386 3.95 15.08 -16.34
C HIS A 386 3.60 13.82 -15.52
N LEU A 387 2.48 13.15 -15.84
CA LEU A 387 2.05 11.92 -15.18
C LEU A 387 3.04 10.78 -15.39
N LEU A 388 3.45 10.52 -16.63
CA LEU A 388 4.43 9.48 -16.96
C LEU A 388 5.78 9.76 -16.29
N MET A 389 6.22 11.03 -16.25
CA MET A 389 7.46 11.45 -15.62
C MET A 389 7.40 11.22 -14.09
N ALA A 390 6.28 11.54 -13.44
CA ALA A 390 6.09 11.27 -12.01
C ALA A 390 6.14 9.78 -11.72
N GLY A 391 5.36 8.98 -12.47
CA GLY A 391 5.31 7.53 -12.28
C GLY A 391 6.66 6.88 -12.49
N PHE A 392 7.38 7.25 -13.55
CA PHE A 392 8.74 6.76 -13.80
C PHE A 392 9.70 7.14 -12.67
N GLY A 393 9.61 8.38 -12.15
CA GLY A 393 10.38 8.85 -11.01
C GLY A 393 10.12 8.04 -9.74
N PHE A 394 8.84 7.83 -9.39
CA PHE A 394 8.46 6.99 -8.25
C PHE A 394 8.99 5.55 -8.42
N GLY A 395 8.90 4.98 -9.62
CA GLY A 395 9.46 3.67 -9.90
C GLY A 395 10.97 3.59 -9.67
N LEU A 396 11.74 4.56 -10.17
CA LEU A 396 13.20 4.61 -10.01
C LEU A 396 13.67 4.54 -8.55
N LEU A 397 12.85 4.97 -7.60
CA LEU A 397 13.17 5.02 -6.16
C LEU A 397 13.10 3.66 -5.47
N ILE A 398 12.27 2.74 -5.92
CA ILE A 398 11.94 1.49 -5.20
C ILE A 398 13.19 0.64 -4.97
N ALA A 399 13.92 0.35 -6.03
CA ALA A 399 15.09 -0.53 -5.96
C ALA A 399 16.24 0.04 -5.11
N PRO A 400 16.68 1.30 -5.28
CA PRO A 400 17.79 1.83 -4.50
C PRO A 400 17.48 1.97 -3.01
N ILE A 401 16.25 2.34 -2.63
CA ILE A 401 15.82 2.45 -1.24
C ILE A 401 15.86 1.07 -0.58
N THR A 402 15.18 0.10 -1.19
CA THR A 402 15.09 -1.27 -0.66
C THR A 402 16.48 -1.91 -0.59
N ALA A 403 17.28 -1.79 -1.64
CA ALA A 403 18.61 -2.36 -1.69
C ALA A 403 19.55 -1.72 -0.66
N SER A 404 19.45 -0.41 -0.41
CA SER A 404 20.24 0.27 0.62
C SER A 404 19.90 -0.24 2.01
N ALA A 405 18.62 -0.39 2.34
CA ALA A 405 18.17 -0.94 3.61
C ALA A 405 18.70 -2.36 3.82
N MET A 406 18.52 -3.25 2.82
CA MET A 406 18.95 -4.64 2.90
C MET A 406 20.48 -4.79 2.95
N ASN A 407 21.23 -3.91 2.29
CA ASN A 407 22.70 -3.93 2.32
C ASN A 407 23.31 -3.34 3.60
N SER A 408 22.54 -2.65 4.40
CA SER A 408 23.00 -1.97 5.61
C SER A 408 22.96 -2.83 6.87
N VAL A 409 22.35 -4.02 6.80
CA VAL A 409 22.17 -4.94 7.93
C VAL A 409 22.94 -6.25 7.73
N ASN A 410 23.18 -6.96 8.82
CA ASN A 410 23.73 -8.31 8.78
C ASN A 410 22.68 -9.32 8.31
N SER A 411 23.12 -10.49 7.83
CA SER A 411 22.23 -11.55 7.33
C SER A 411 21.19 -12.04 8.35
N GLU A 412 21.51 -11.99 9.64
CA GLU A 412 20.59 -12.36 10.74
C GLU A 412 19.40 -11.39 10.89
N ASN A 413 19.52 -10.17 10.37
CA ASN A 413 18.54 -9.10 10.49
C ASN A 413 17.89 -8.71 9.16
N GLU A 414 18.18 -9.44 8.08
CA GLU A 414 17.63 -9.14 6.73
C GLU A 414 16.10 -9.21 6.72
N GLY A 415 15.50 -10.18 7.41
CA GLY A 415 14.05 -10.27 7.52
C GLY A 415 13.42 -9.10 8.28
N ALA A 416 13.99 -8.72 9.42
CA ALA A 416 13.53 -7.55 10.17
C ALA A 416 13.65 -6.25 9.34
N ALA A 417 14.76 -6.09 8.60
CA ALA A 417 14.98 -4.96 7.72
C ALA A 417 13.97 -4.93 6.56
N ALA A 418 13.67 -6.09 5.95
CA ALA A 418 12.68 -6.22 4.90
C ALA A 418 11.28 -5.83 5.37
N GLY A 419 10.90 -6.28 6.57
CA GLY A 419 9.63 -5.93 7.20
C GLY A 419 9.52 -4.43 7.48
N MET A 420 10.55 -3.85 8.06
CA MET A 420 10.55 -2.43 8.43
C MET A 420 10.56 -1.50 7.23
N ILE A 421 11.38 -1.77 6.21
CA ILE A 421 11.41 -0.94 5.02
C ILE A 421 10.06 -0.98 4.26
N SER A 422 9.40 -2.12 4.23
CA SER A 422 8.07 -2.25 3.64
C SER A 422 7.04 -1.45 4.45
N ALA A 423 7.04 -1.59 5.78
CA ALA A 423 6.14 -0.86 6.66
C ALA A 423 6.34 0.65 6.59
N SER A 424 7.57 1.14 6.47
CA SER A 424 7.87 2.58 6.37
C SER A 424 7.19 3.24 5.18
N ARG A 425 7.08 2.56 4.03
CA ARG A 425 6.33 3.05 2.86
C ARG A 425 4.86 3.27 3.18
N PHE A 426 4.20 2.26 3.74
CA PHE A 426 2.76 2.33 4.02
C PHE A 426 2.44 3.28 5.17
N LEU A 427 3.32 3.39 6.17
CA LEU A 427 3.22 4.43 7.20
C LEU A 427 3.33 5.83 6.57
N GLY A 428 4.25 6.01 5.61
CA GLY A 428 4.34 7.25 4.84
C GLY A 428 3.05 7.56 4.09
N MET A 429 2.45 6.56 3.43
CA MET A 429 1.15 6.73 2.76
C MET A 429 0.04 7.11 3.76
N ALA A 430 -0.04 6.44 4.91
CA ALA A 430 -1.03 6.76 5.94
C ALA A 430 -0.87 8.18 6.48
N LEU A 431 0.36 8.60 6.76
CA LEU A 431 0.66 9.96 7.20
C LEU A 431 0.37 11.00 6.11
N GLY A 432 0.64 10.68 4.84
CA GLY A 432 0.33 11.54 3.71
C GLY A 432 -1.17 11.79 3.56
N ILE A 433 -1.99 10.74 3.64
CA ILE A 433 -3.46 10.87 3.63
C ILE A 433 -3.94 11.70 4.82
N ALA A 434 -3.41 11.42 6.02
CA ALA A 434 -3.79 12.13 7.22
C ALA A 434 -3.47 13.64 7.12
N ALA A 435 -2.29 13.97 6.61
CA ALA A 435 -1.89 15.35 6.38
C ALA A 435 -2.79 16.05 5.34
N LEU A 436 -3.10 15.36 4.21
CA LEU A 436 -4.02 15.85 3.21
C LEU A 436 -5.42 16.14 3.78
N ALA A 437 -5.97 15.19 4.54
CA ALA A 437 -7.30 15.32 5.10
C ALA A 437 -7.37 16.47 6.14
N ALA A 438 -6.42 16.53 7.08
CA ALA A 438 -6.42 17.55 8.14
C ALA A 438 -6.15 18.95 7.60
N TRP A 439 -5.07 19.12 6.85
CA TRP A 439 -4.68 20.42 6.31
C TRP A 439 -5.55 20.84 5.14
N GLY A 440 -5.94 19.89 4.28
CA GLY A 440 -6.77 20.14 3.11
C GLY A 440 -8.16 20.66 3.50
N SER A 441 -8.81 20.06 4.51
CA SER A 441 -10.13 20.51 4.97
C SER A 441 -10.09 21.90 5.58
N GLN A 442 -9.07 22.22 6.38
CA GLN A 442 -8.89 23.57 6.93
C GLN A 442 -8.62 24.58 5.81
N LYS A 443 -7.68 24.27 4.91
CA LYS A 443 -7.33 25.16 3.81
C LYS A 443 -8.52 25.41 2.87
N PHE A 444 -9.32 24.39 2.62
CA PHE A 444 -10.54 24.51 1.83
C PHE A 444 -11.55 25.45 2.49
N GLN A 445 -11.76 25.32 3.80
CA GLN A 445 -12.63 26.22 4.57
C GLN A 445 -12.11 27.67 4.53
N ASP A 446 -10.81 27.87 4.74
CA ASP A 446 -10.19 29.21 4.67
C ASP A 446 -10.37 29.86 3.29
N LEU A 447 -10.24 29.06 2.22
CA LEU A 447 -10.42 29.54 0.84
C LEU A 447 -11.90 29.86 0.56
N LEU A 448 -12.85 29.07 1.08
CA LEU A 448 -14.28 29.33 0.97
C LEU A 448 -14.69 30.63 1.71
N LEU A 449 -14.12 30.87 2.89
CA LEU A 449 -14.39 32.12 3.65
C LEU A 449 -13.87 33.38 2.92
N GLY A 450 -12.94 33.24 1.99
CA GLY A 450 -12.43 34.28 1.11
C GLY A 450 -13.32 34.57 -0.11
N ILE A 451 -14.38 33.81 -0.32
CA ILE A 451 -15.34 34.05 -1.40
C ILE A 451 -16.32 35.11 -0.94
N ASP A 452 -16.31 36.29 -1.58
CA ASP A 452 -17.32 37.34 -1.39
C ASP A 452 -18.66 36.86 -1.97
N ILE A 453 -19.44 36.14 -1.16
CA ILE A 453 -20.82 35.77 -1.53
C ILE A 453 -21.70 37.00 -1.32
N ASN A 454 -22.05 37.66 -2.39
CA ASN A 454 -23.11 38.70 -2.38
C ASN A 454 -24.46 37.98 -2.16
N ILE A 455 -24.83 37.78 -0.89
CA ILE A 455 -26.05 37.08 -0.46
C ILE A 455 -27.33 37.72 -1.06
N THR A 456 -27.27 38.98 -1.49
CA THR A 456 -28.38 39.71 -2.13
C THR A 456 -28.71 39.23 -3.55
N GLU A 457 -27.85 38.46 -4.19
CA GLU A 457 -28.02 37.96 -5.56
C GLU A 457 -28.42 36.47 -5.67
N LEU A 458 -28.49 35.77 -4.56
CA LEU A 458 -28.86 34.34 -4.46
C LEU A 458 -30.35 34.04 -4.73
N GLY A 459 -31.07 34.94 -5.38
CA GLY A 459 -32.49 34.80 -5.67
C GLY A 459 -32.92 35.08 -7.12
N THR A 460 -31.97 35.34 -8.02
CA THR A 460 -32.27 35.59 -9.44
C THR A 460 -31.85 34.45 -10.35
N PRO A 461 -32.75 33.89 -11.18
CA PRO A 461 -32.51 32.62 -11.92
C PRO A 461 -31.52 32.68 -13.10
N SER A 462 -30.72 33.72 -13.26
CA SER A 462 -30.00 33.89 -14.54
C SER A 462 -28.64 34.59 -14.45
N GLY A 463 -27.72 34.13 -13.66
CA GLY A 463 -26.35 34.66 -13.76
C GLY A 463 -25.37 34.26 -12.66
N ASN A 464 -25.83 33.90 -11.51
CA ASN A 464 -24.95 33.74 -10.33
C ASN A 464 -24.43 32.31 -10.11
N ASP A 465 -25.12 31.32 -10.63
CA ASP A 465 -24.67 29.92 -10.49
C ASP A 465 -23.32 29.70 -11.18
N SER A 466 -23.13 30.30 -12.37
CA SER A 466 -21.86 30.17 -13.13
C SER A 466 -20.69 30.91 -12.47
N ALA A 467 -20.94 32.05 -11.82
CA ALA A 467 -19.91 32.80 -11.10
C ALA A 467 -19.49 32.09 -9.82
N PHE A 468 -20.44 31.51 -9.09
CA PHE A 468 -20.16 30.69 -7.90
C PHE A 468 -19.43 29.41 -8.25
N GLU A 469 -19.85 28.69 -9.28
CA GLU A 469 -19.17 27.51 -9.78
C GLU A 469 -17.73 27.81 -10.22
N SER A 470 -17.50 28.92 -10.90
CA SER A 470 -16.14 29.33 -11.31
C SER A 470 -15.25 29.65 -10.11
N GLN A 471 -15.78 30.32 -9.08
CA GLN A 471 -15.03 30.60 -7.83
C GLN A 471 -14.73 29.30 -7.07
N LEU A 472 -15.67 28.38 -6.98
CA LEU A 472 -15.47 27.06 -6.35
C LEU A 472 -14.40 26.24 -7.08
N THR A 473 -14.40 26.27 -8.41
CA THR A 473 -13.39 25.64 -9.26
C THR A 473 -12.00 26.24 -8.99
N GLN A 474 -11.88 27.57 -8.86
CA GLN A 474 -10.62 28.24 -8.51
C GLN A 474 -10.11 27.89 -7.10
N VAL A 475 -11.02 27.75 -6.12
CA VAL A 475 -10.68 27.26 -4.78
C VAL A 475 -10.13 25.84 -4.86
N GLY A 476 -10.82 24.96 -5.59
CA GLY A 476 -10.37 23.57 -5.81
C GLY A 476 -9.00 23.52 -6.49
N LEU A 477 -8.81 24.31 -7.55
CA LEU A 477 -7.54 24.41 -8.27
C LEU A 477 -6.40 24.85 -7.34
N THR A 478 -6.61 25.89 -6.55
CA THR A 478 -5.63 26.41 -5.59
C THR A 478 -5.28 25.37 -4.53
N LEU A 479 -6.26 24.61 -4.05
CA LEU A 479 -6.04 23.53 -3.09
C LEU A 479 -5.18 22.42 -3.68
N PHE A 480 -5.47 21.95 -4.88
CA PHE A 480 -4.72 20.88 -5.54
C PHE A 480 -3.30 21.30 -5.93
N HIS A 481 -3.11 22.57 -6.35
CA HIS A 481 -1.78 23.14 -6.56
C HIS A 481 -0.92 23.04 -5.30
N ASN A 482 -1.49 23.42 -4.15
CA ASN A 482 -0.80 23.31 -2.87
C ASN A 482 -0.45 21.86 -2.52
N PHE A 483 -1.32 20.89 -2.82
CA PHE A 483 -1.04 19.47 -2.58
C PHE A 483 0.14 18.98 -3.43
N PHE A 484 0.19 19.33 -4.71
CA PHE A 484 1.31 18.97 -5.57
C PHE A 484 2.61 19.66 -5.13
N ILE A 485 2.56 20.91 -4.68
CA ILE A 485 3.73 21.61 -4.11
C ILE A 485 4.25 20.88 -2.88
N VAL A 486 3.38 20.48 -1.95
CA VAL A 486 3.78 19.71 -0.76
C VAL A 486 4.44 18.39 -1.18
N GLY A 487 3.86 17.64 -2.13
CA GLY A 487 4.45 16.42 -2.66
C GLY A 487 5.84 16.66 -3.29
N SER A 488 6.00 17.76 -4.04
CA SER A 488 7.28 18.17 -4.62
C SER A 488 8.32 18.49 -3.54
N ILE A 489 7.94 19.24 -2.50
CA ILE A 489 8.82 19.58 -1.37
C ILE A 489 9.26 18.32 -0.62
N LEU A 490 8.36 17.36 -0.39
CA LEU A 490 8.71 16.08 0.24
C LEU A 490 9.77 15.32 -0.57
N CYS A 491 9.65 15.33 -1.90
CA CYS A 491 10.65 14.72 -2.78
C CYS A 491 12.00 15.47 -2.70
N LEU A 492 12.00 16.81 -2.65
CA LEU A 492 13.21 17.61 -2.48
C LEU A 492 13.88 17.38 -1.13
N ILE A 493 13.12 17.31 -0.04
CA ILE A 493 13.64 16.97 1.29
C ILE A 493 14.22 15.54 1.28
N GLY A 494 13.64 14.63 0.52
CA GLY A 494 14.14 13.28 0.30
C GLY A 494 15.55 13.21 -0.31
N LEU A 495 16.04 14.26 -0.98
CA LEU A 495 17.42 14.34 -1.46
C LEU A 495 18.45 14.27 -0.33
N ILE A 496 18.10 14.75 0.87
CA ILE A 496 19.00 14.75 2.03
C ILE A 496 19.31 13.32 2.48
N PRO A 497 18.35 12.46 2.85
CA PRO A 497 18.64 11.08 3.21
C PRO A 497 19.17 10.26 2.01
N CYS A 498 18.89 10.64 0.77
CA CYS A 498 19.43 9.97 -0.41
C CYS A 498 20.96 9.99 -0.48
N ILE A 499 21.61 11.01 0.12
CA ILE A 499 23.08 11.11 0.23
C ILE A 499 23.67 9.89 0.95
N LEU A 500 22.95 9.34 1.90
CA LEU A 500 23.40 8.22 2.73
C LEU A 500 23.13 6.84 2.11
N LEU A 501 22.42 6.75 0.98
CA LEU A 501 22.26 5.51 0.24
C LEU A 501 23.61 5.08 -0.34
N VAL A 502 24.21 4.01 0.18
CA VAL A 502 25.56 3.58 -0.22
C VAL A 502 25.58 2.12 -0.65
N LYS A 503 26.37 1.83 -1.68
CA LYS A 503 26.73 0.45 -2.02
C LYS A 503 27.55 -0.17 -0.89
N ARG A 504 27.22 -1.41 -0.51
CA ARG A 504 28.07 -2.21 0.39
C ARG A 504 29.48 -2.26 -0.18
N LYS A 505 30.49 -1.72 0.56
CA LYS A 505 31.89 -1.93 0.22
C LYS A 505 32.11 -3.45 0.10
N ARG A 506 32.68 -3.89 -1.04
CA ARG A 506 33.22 -5.25 -1.13
C ARG A 506 34.07 -5.48 0.12
N GLN A 507 33.70 -6.43 0.97
CA GLN A 507 34.72 -7.02 1.84
C GLN A 507 35.79 -7.54 0.90
N SER A 508 36.93 -6.84 0.82
CA SER A 508 38.14 -7.38 0.25
C SER A 508 38.40 -8.66 1.02
N ASN A 509 38.31 -9.80 0.34
CA ASN A 509 38.88 -11.04 0.85
C ASN A 509 40.31 -10.73 1.20
N ILE A 510 40.60 -10.50 2.45
CA ILE A 510 41.92 -10.67 3.00
C ILE A 510 42.06 -12.18 3.14
N LEU A 511 42.86 -12.72 2.24
CA LEU A 511 43.36 -14.09 2.24
C LEU A 511 44.02 -14.40 3.57
#